data_665ef2bccf6582fd327819f833acee96
#
_entry.id   665ef2bccf6582fd327819f833acee96
#
_cell.length_a   1.000
_cell.length_b   1.000
_cell.length_c   1.000
_cell.angle_alpha   90.00
_cell.angle_beta   90.00
_cell.angle_gamma   90.00
#
_symmetry.space_group_name_H-M   'P 1'
#
loop_
_entity.id
_entity.type
_entity.pdbx_description
1 polymer ?
#
loop_
_entity_poly.entity_id
_entity_poly.type
_entity_poly.pdbx_seq_one_letter_code
_entity_poly.pdbx_strand_id
1 'polypeptide(L)'
;MFTDVTSKAGINFKYTIGDFTYKNILESSGSGITVFDFNNDGLMDLYLMNGAYLQGISDPDGKVFKNAHNELYKNNGDGTFTEVSKKAGVGGHQWSEAAGAIDLDNDGYQDLYVLNYGPNIFYHNNGDGTFRDITGSLGLAGPEKLNGFTKWSIGVSFWDYNKDGRLDAMVGNFMAFDPSYKSPGTPDLMPSPAEYNGQASMLYEQLPNGKFIDVTQKNNLYFPNSKCMGLTVFDYDNDGDLDIFQANDHQLNFLFRNDDGVYKEVAVAAGVAANDQGIGTGSMHASIGDIDGDGLIDILVSDLDHGALYRNLGNGTFEDITKVSGLASEMEGKGCWGAQFLDYDNDGDLDIVTANGTAEELILQYPLLLENDGKGHFKNVGKEHGSYFSTKRSGRGLAVWDFNNDGFLDIIISHVDKLATAALLKNEGGNGNHWLGLTLKGKNGPASAIGAKVTVTAGGKKQVLINQWATSYLSNNDPRLHVGLGLQNQIDQLDINWSDGKKEVYRNIIADCYLTILQGKGLVAK
;
A
#
# COMPACT_ATOMS: atom_id res chain seq x y z
N MET A 1 -11.97 -14.48 -14.07
CA MET A 1 -11.72 -13.59 -15.25
C MET A 1 -12.05 -12.15 -14.85
N PHE A 2 -11.21 -11.20 -15.19
CA PHE A 2 -11.43 -9.78 -14.84
C PHE A 2 -12.14 -9.02 -15.96
N THR A 3 -13.15 -8.24 -15.58
CA THR A 3 -13.91 -7.36 -16.47
C THR A 3 -13.69 -5.91 -16.06
N ASP A 4 -13.28 -5.04 -17.00
CA ASP A 4 -13.21 -3.60 -16.75
C ASP A 4 -14.65 -3.03 -16.64
N VAL A 5 -15.02 -2.65 -15.42
CA VAL A 5 -16.34 -2.09 -15.10
C VAL A 5 -16.30 -0.60 -14.79
N THR A 6 -15.17 0.06 -14.97
CA THR A 6 -14.91 1.46 -14.59
C THR A 6 -16.03 2.41 -14.98
N SER A 7 -16.37 2.43 -16.27
CA SER A 7 -17.41 3.32 -16.80
C SER A 7 -18.80 2.97 -16.27
N LYS A 8 -19.12 1.68 -16.13
CA LYS A 8 -20.39 1.20 -15.57
C LYS A 8 -20.50 1.53 -14.08
N ALA A 9 -19.39 1.44 -13.37
CA ALA A 9 -19.29 1.78 -11.95
C ALA A 9 -19.37 3.30 -11.68
N GLY A 10 -19.30 4.14 -12.70
CA GLY A 10 -19.36 5.60 -12.55
C GLY A 10 -18.06 6.23 -12.06
N ILE A 11 -16.94 5.52 -12.11
CA ILE A 11 -15.62 6.06 -11.77
C ILE A 11 -15.07 6.81 -12.98
N ASN A 12 -14.90 8.14 -12.82
CA ASN A 12 -14.43 9.03 -13.88
C ASN A 12 -13.12 9.75 -13.50
N PHE A 13 -12.48 9.32 -12.43
CA PHE A 13 -11.24 9.90 -11.95
C PHE A 13 -10.15 9.89 -13.01
N LYS A 14 -9.51 11.04 -13.20
CA LYS A 14 -8.36 11.21 -14.09
C LYS A 14 -7.25 11.91 -13.34
N TYR A 15 -6.15 11.21 -13.18
CA TYR A 15 -4.98 11.81 -12.58
C TYR A 15 -4.43 12.91 -13.49
N THR A 16 -3.99 14.02 -12.90
CA THR A 16 -3.25 15.06 -13.58
C THR A 16 -1.85 15.21 -13.04
N ILE A 17 -0.90 15.44 -13.91
CA ILE A 17 0.49 15.76 -13.56
C ILE A 17 0.70 17.27 -13.40
N GLY A 18 -0.37 18.05 -13.26
CA GLY A 18 -0.32 19.50 -13.07
C GLY A 18 -0.19 20.32 -14.33
N ASP A 19 0.12 19.69 -15.48
CA ASP A 19 0.12 20.28 -16.82
C ASP A 19 -0.01 19.21 -17.91
N PHE A 20 0.40 19.49 -19.16
CA PHE A 20 0.30 18.58 -20.30
C PHE A 20 1.64 18.04 -20.77
N THR A 21 2.73 18.40 -20.11
CA THR A 21 4.09 18.00 -20.47
C THR A 21 4.68 17.16 -19.35
N TYR A 22 5.59 16.27 -19.69
CA TYR A 22 6.21 15.34 -18.77
C TYR A 22 7.71 15.67 -18.72
N LYS A 23 8.12 16.53 -17.79
CA LYS A 23 9.44 17.15 -17.79
C LYS A 23 10.24 17.00 -16.50
N ASN A 24 9.58 16.62 -15.40
CA ASN A 24 10.25 16.50 -14.12
C ASN A 24 9.75 15.28 -13.34
N ILE A 25 10.56 14.85 -12.40
CA ILE A 25 10.33 13.60 -11.66
C ILE A 25 9.07 13.64 -10.77
N LEU A 26 8.61 14.82 -10.34
CA LEU A 26 7.37 14.96 -9.59
C LEU A 26 6.16 14.51 -10.43
N GLU A 27 6.21 14.74 -11.74
CA GLU A 27 5.15 14.34 -12.68
C GLU A 27 5.12 12.84 -12.95
N SER A 28 6.20 12.12 -12.62
CA SER A 28 6.31 10.69 -12.84
C SER A 28 5.73 9.84 -11.70
N SER A 29 5.63 10.38 -10.51
CA SER A 29 5.08 9.72 -9.32
C SER A 29 3.60 10.04 -9.11
N GLY A 30 3.03 9.60 -8.00
CA GLY A 30 1.69 9.97 -7.58
C GLY A 30 0.60 8.98 -8.01
N SER A 31 -0.65 9.46 -7.94
CA SER A 31 -1.84 8.67 -8.27
C SER A 31 -2.11 7.50 -7.33
N GLY A 32 -1.89 7.70 -6.02
CA GLY A 32 -2.18 6.70 -5.00
C GLY A 32 -3.68 6.42 -4.84
N ILE A 33 -3.99 5.29 -4.18
CA ILE A 33 -5.34 4.77 -3.98
C ILE A 33 -5.50 4.37 -2.52
N THR A 34 -6.64 4.70 -1.90
CA THR A 34 -6.97 4.22 -0.55
C THR A 34 -8.36 3.61 -0.55
N VAL A 35 -8.44 2.35 -0.12
CA VAL A 35 -9.70 1.61 0.06
C VAL A 35 -10.04 1.60 1.54
N PHE A 36 -11.26 2.03 1.91
CA PHE A 36 -11.72 2.05 3.30
C PHE A 36 -13.24 2.24 3.37
N ASP A 37 -13.86 1.92 4.50
CA ASP A 37 -15.29 2.15 4.75
C ASP A 37 -15.45 3.43 5.57
N PHE A 38 -15.61 4.59 4.88
CA PHE A 38 -15.63 5.88 5.58
C PHE A 38 -16.94 6.17 6.35
N ASN A 39 -18.00 5.46 6.00
CA ASN A 39 -19.33 5.71 6.56
C ASN A 39 -19.89 4.56 7.40
N ASN A 40 -19.10 3.49 7.62
CA ASN A 40 -19.45 2.29 8.38
C ASN A 40 -20.71 1.56 7.86
N ASP A 41 -20.95 1.58 6.54
CA ASP A 41 -22.06 0.83 5.95
C ASP A 41 -21.70 -0.61 5.54
N GLY A 42 -20.43 -1.01 5.72
CA GLY A 42 -19.91 -2.34 5.44
C GLY A 42 -19.51 -2.54 3.97
N LEU A 43 -19.54 -1.47 3.18
CA LEU A 43 -19.05 -1.43 1.80
C LEU A 43 -17.74 -0.63 1.77
N MET A 44 -16.75 -1.14 1.06
CA MET A 44 -15.50 -0.42 0.90
C MET A 44 -15.68 0.71 -0.12
N ASP A 45 -15.25 1.89 0.27
CA ASP A 45 -15.23 3.12 -0.51
C ASP A 45 -13.83 3.36 -1.11
N LEU A 46 -13.70 4.35 -1.99
CA LEU A 46 -12.48 4.57 -2.74
C LEU A 46 -12.05 6.04 -2.66
N TYR A 47 -10.81 6.31 -2.22
CA TYR A 47 -10.21 7.63 -2.26
C TYR A 47 -9.01 7.65 -3.20
N LEU A 48 -9.03 8.56 -4.18
CA LEU A 48 -8.04 8.68 -5.25
C LEU A 48 -7.29 10.01 -5.12
N MET A 49 -5.97 9.95 -4.98
CA MET A 49 -5.10 11.11 -4.87
C MET A 49 -4.79 11.71 -6.23
N ASN A 50 -4.72 13.05 -6.30
CA ASN A 50 -4.50 13.77 -7.55
C ASN A 50 -3.31 14.71 -7.46
N GLY A 51 -2.63 14.91 -8.58
CA GLY A 51 -1.67 15.98 -8.75
C GLY A 51 -2.38 17.34 -8.94
N ALA A 52 -1.63 18.42 -8.89
CA ALA A 52 -2.15 19.77 -9.00
C ALA A 52 -1.19 20.67 -9.76
N TYR A 53 -1.70 21.78 -10.29
CA TYR A 53 -0.83 22.83 -10.82
C TYR A 53 0.02 23.47 -9.73
N LEU A 54 1.34 23.45 -9.90
CA LEU A 54 2.29 24.07 -9.00
C LEU A 54 2.98 25.27 -9.70
N GLN A 55 2.81 26.46 -9.11
CA GLN A 55 3.43 27.66 -9.67
C GLN A 55 4.96 27.57 -9.60
N GLY A 56 5.63 27.76 -10.74
CA GLY A 56 7.08 27.69 -10.86
C GLY A 56 7.63 26.29 -11.09
N ILE A 57 6.79 25.27 -11.12
CA ILE A 57 7.12 23.88 -11.47
C ILE A 57 6.35 23.49 -12.71
N SER A 58 5.02 23.51 -12.66
CA SER A 58 4.16 23.18 -13.80
C SER A 58 4.23 24.25 -14.90
N ASP A 59 4.08 23.83 -16.14
CA ASP A 59 4.00 24.73 -17.31
C ASP A 59 2.78 25.67 -17.20
N PRO A 60 2.84 26.89 -17.80
CA PRO A 60 1.76 27.87 -17.69
C PRO A 60 0.39 27.43 -18.18
N ASP A 61 0.33 26.50 -19.14
CA ASP A 61 -0.91 25.93 -19.69
C ASP A 61 -1.58 24.97 -18.68
N GLY A 62 -0.83 24.43 -17.74
CA GLY A 62 -1.34 23.63 -16.61
C GLY A 62 -2.27 24.38 -15.65
N LYS A 63 -2.41 25.70 -15.80
CA LYS A 63 -3.33 26.51 -14.98
C LYS A 63 -4.77 26.01 -14.99
N VAL A 64 -5.17 25.23 -15.97
CA VAL A 64 -6.49 24.58 -16.03
C VAL A 64 -6.68 23.56 -14.91
N PHE A 65 -5.59 22.99 -14.38
CA PHE A 65 -5.60 22.01 -13.29
C PHE A 65 -5.50 22.65 -11.89
N LYS A 66 -5.61 23.96 -11.74
CA LYS A 66 -5.60 24.64 -10.43
C LYS A 66 -6.68 24.14 -9.46
N ASN A 67 -7.77 23.62 -10.01
CA ASN A 67 -8.89 23.09 -9.25
C ASN A 67 -8.93 21.55 -9.27
N ALA A 68 -7.88 20.89 -9.76
CA ALA A 68 -7.73 19.45 -9.58
C ALA A 68 -7.75 19.13 -8.08
N HIS A 69 -8.36 18.03 -7.72
CA HIS A 69 -8.57 17.66 -6.32
C HIS A 69 -8.57 16.14 -6.18
N ASN A 70 -8.38 15.68 -4.96
CA ASN A 70 -8.56 14.29 -4.62
C ASN A 70 -10.05 13.92 -4.68
N GLU A 71 -10.36 12.68 -5.02
CA GLU A 71 -11.75 12.25 -5.19
C GLU A 71 -12.09 11.09 -4.24
N LEU A 72 -13.16 11.28 -3.44
CA LEU A 72 -13.77 10.25 -2.61
C LEU A 72 -15.02 9.72 -3.31
N TYR A 73 -15.02 8.44 -3.60
CA TYR A 73 -16.12 7.72 -4.22
C TYR A 73 -16.81 6.83 -3.18
N LYS A 74 -18.07 7.15 -2.87
CA LYS A 74 -18.91 6.30 -2.02
C LYS A 74 -19.42 5.12 -2.84
N ASN A 75 -19.25 3.91 -2.31
CA ASN A 75 -19.85 2.69 -2.85
C ASN A 75 -21.38 2.68 -2.57
N ASN A 76 -22.19 2.46 -3.60
CA ASN A 76 -23.65 2.46 -3.50
C ASN A 76 -24.21 1.06 -3.21
N GLY A 77 -23.38 -0.01 -3.21
CA GLY A 77 -23.79 -1.40 -2.97
C GLY A 77 -24.47 -2.09 -4.16
N ASP A 78 -24.59 -1.41 -5.29
CA ASP A 78 -25.19 -1.94 -6.53
C ASP A 78 -24.17 -2.08 -7.68
N GLY A 79 -22.88 -2.01 -7.34
CA GLY A 79 -21.76 -2.03 -8.29
C GLY A 79 -21.46 -0.66 -8.91
N THR A 80 -22.06 0.41 -8.39
CA THR A 80 -21.78 1.80 -8.79
C THR A 80 -21.22 2.62 -7.64
N PHE A 81 -20.59 3.76 -7.98
CA PHE A 81 -20.00 4.68 -7.03
C PHE A 81 -20.51 6.10 -7.27
N THR A 82 -20.58 6.89 -6.20
CA THR A 82 -20.93 8.31 -6.25
C THR A 82 -19.78 9.15 -5.73
N GLU A 83 -19.28 10.09 -6.52
CA GLU A 83 -18.27 11.06 -6.10
C GLU A 83 -18.86 12.01 -5.04
N VAL A 84 -18.21 12.09 -3.85
CA VAL A 84 -18.71 12.83 -2.68
C VAL A 84 -17.67 13.76 -2.05
N SER A 85 -16.49 13.95 -2.63
CA SER A 85 -15.34 14.67 -2.06
C SER A 85 -15.70 16.06 -1.55
N LYS A 86 -16.46 16.82 -2.34
CA LYS A 86 -16.89 18.16 -1.96
C LYS A 86 -17.82 18.15 -0.75
N LYS A 87 -18.75 17.19 -0.70
CA LYS A 87 -19.69 17.03 0.43
C LYS A 87 -18.95 16.56 1.67
N ALA A 88 -18.04 15.62 1.49
CA ALA A 88 -17.25 15.06 2.57
C ALA A 88 -16.16 16.02 3.10
N GLY A 89 -15.75 17.03 2.30
CA GLY A 89 -14.76 18.01 2.72
C GLY A 89 -13.30 17.53 2.58
N VAL A 90 -13.04 16.50 1.75
CA VAL A 90 -11.69 15.89 1.59
C VAL A 90 -11.08 16.09 0.21
N GLY A 91 -11.65 16.96 -0.60
CA GLY A 91 -11.20 17.17 -1.98
C GLY A 91 -9.89 17.93 -2.13
N GLY A 92 -9.06 18.18 -1.14
CA GLY A 92 -7.78 18.94 -1.17
C GLY A 92 -7.27 19.36 -2.55
N HIS A 93 -6.54 20.45 -2.63
CA HIS A 93 -5.98 20.99 -3.90
C HIS A 93 -4.45 20.96 -3.92
N GLN A 94 -3.83 20.23 -3.01
CA GLN A 94 -2.39 20.01 -2.96
C GLN A 94 -2.00 18.94 -3.99
N TRP A 95 -0.72 18.86 -4.30
CA TRP A 95 -0.18 17.71 -4.99
C TRP A 95 -0.11 16.55 -4.00
N SER A 96 -1.09 15.64 -4.07
CA SER A 96 -1.22 14.51 -3.14
C SER A 96 -0.64 13.24 -3.75
N GLU A 97 0.10 12.50 -2.95
CA GLU A 97 0.79 11.27 -3.36
C GLU A 97 0.06 10.02 -2.88
N ALA A 98 -0.15 9.93 -1.58
CA ALA A 98 -0.72 8.78 -0.91
C ALA A 98 -1.68 9.21 0.21
N ALA A 99 -2.46 8.29 0.73
CA ALA A 99 -3.20 8.51 1.97
C ALA A 99 -3.28 7.22 2.80
N GLY A 100 -3.35 7.37 4.13
CA GLY A 100 -3.65 6.28 5.05
C GLY A 100 -5.00 6.52 5.71
N ALA A 101 -5.85 5.49 5.78
CA ALA A 101 -7.12 5.55 6.49
C ALA A 101 -7.03 4.79 7.80
N ILE A 102 -7.30 5.40 8.95
CA ILE A 102 -7.13 4.84 10.29
C ILE A 102 -8.14 5.43 11.28
N ASP A 103 -8.70 4.62 12.15
CA ASP A 103 -9.48 5.09 13.30
C ASP A 103 -8.50 5.48 14.43
N LEU A 104 -8.06 6.76 14.42
CA LEU A 104 -6.98 7.23 15.30
C LEU A 104 -7.43 7.41 16.74
N ASP A 105 -8.67 7.85 16.95
CA ASP A 105 -9.20 8.17 18.27
C ASP A 105 -10.17 7.10 18.84
N ASN A 106 -10.32 5.98 18.11
CA ASN A 106 -11.16 4.83 18.47
C ASN A 106 -12.65 5.16 18.60
N ASP A 107 -13.14 6.09 17.80
CA ASP A 107 -14.57 6.42 17.74
C ASP A 107 -15.37 5.46 16.83
N GLY A 108 -14.67 4.59 16.09
CA GLY A 108 -15.23 3.59 15.20
C GLY A 108 -15.30 4.04 13.74
N TYR A 109 -14.92 5.26 13.42
CA TYR A 109 -14.85 5.78 12.05
C TYR A 109 -13.39 5.96 11.62
N GLN A 110 -13.08 5.60 10.39
CA GLN A 110 -11.72 5.77 9.87
C GLN A 110 -11.48 7.22 9.46
N ASP A 111 -10.44 7.82 10.04
CA ASP A 111 -9.88 9.11 9.65
C ASP A 111 -9.01 8.96 8.39
N LEU A 112 -8.58 10.08 7.79
CA LEU A 112 -7.78 10.07 6.57
C LEU A 112 -6.54 10.97 6.70
N TYR A 113 -5.36 10.39 6.56
CA TYR A 113 -4.09 11.13 6.55
C TYR A 113 -3.52 11.20 5.13
N VAL A 114 -3.57 12.38 4.52
CA VAL A 114 -3.17 12.64 3.13
C VAL A 114 -1.73 13.18 3.09
N LEU A 115 -0.88 12.52 2.33
CA LEU A 115 0.51 12.83 2.13
C LEU A 115 0.70 13.66 0.85
N ASN A 116 1.49 14.72 0.96
CA ASN A 116 1.62 15.69 -0.11
C ASN A 116 3.08 16.03 -0.42
N TYR A 117 3.29 16.52 -1.60
CA TYR A 117 4.41 17.42 -1.88
C TYR A 117 4.14 18.76 -1.19
N GLY A 118 4.71 18.94 0.01
CA GLY A 118 4.40 20.01 0.95
C GLY A 118 3.82 19.49 2.28
N PRO A 119 3.03 20.29 3.01
CA PRO A 119 2.43 19.89 4.28
C PRO A 119 1.40 18.76 4.07
N ASN A 120 1.45 17.73 4.92
CA ASN A 120 0.44 16.69 4.96
C ASN A 120 -0.83 17.17 5.65
N ILE A 121 -1.96 16.50 5.40
CA ILE A 121 -3.26 16.87 5.98
C ILE A 121 -3.86 15.67 6.67
N PHE A 122 -4.28 15.84 7.94
CA PHE A 122 -5.03 14.84 8.68
C PHE A 122 -6.49 15.28 8.82
N TYR A 123 -7.38 14.52 8.18
CA TYR A 123 -8.82 14.71 8.23
C TYR A 123 -9.44 13.76 9.24
N HIS A 124 -10.06 14.28 10.29
CA HIS A 124 -10.88 13.51 11.23
C HIS A 124 -12.26 13.28 10.65
N ASN A 125 -12.74 12.05 10.72
CA ASN A 125 -14.08 11.66 10.29
C ASN A 125 -15.12 12.04 11.37
N ASN A 126 -16.13 12.82 11.01
CA ASN A 126 -17.15 13.27 11.96
C ASN A 126 -18.27 12.22 12.21
N GLY A 127 -18.23 11.05 11.54
CA GLY A 127 -19.24 10.01 11.64
C GLY A 127 -20.57 10.31 10.93
N ASP A 128 -20.68 11.45 10.24
CA ASP A 128 -21.86 11.88 9.49
C ASP A 128 -21.64 11.93 7.96
N GLY A 129 -20.53 11.32 7.51
CA GLY A 129 -20.10 11.34 6.12
C GLY A 129 -19.34 12.59 5.72
N THR A 130 -18.90 13.40 6.68
CA THR A 130 -18.03 14.57 6.49
C THR A 130 -16.76 14.44 7.32
N PHE A 131 -15.73 15.20 6.92
CA PHE A 131 -14.44 15.25 7.58
C PHE A 131 -14.07 16.69 7.95
N ARG A 132 -13.21 16.85 8.94
CA ARG A 132 -12.60 18.13 9.32
C ARG A 132 -11.09 18.02 9.39
N ASP A 133 -10.38 19.03 8.91
CA ASP A 133 -8.93 19.14 9.05
C ASP A 133 -8.56 19.41 10.51
N ILE A 134 -7.81 18.49 11.12
CA ILE A 134 -7.28 18.62 12.48
C ILE A 134 -5.75 18.57 12.53
N THR A 135 -5.09 18.69 11.39
CA THR A 135 -3.63 18.57 11.23
C THR A 135 -2.85 19.39 12.24
N GLY A 136 -3.23 20.67 12.38
CA GLY A 136 -2.55 21.61 13.29
C GLY A 136 -2.66 21.21 14.76
N SER A 137 -3.75 20.54 15.18
CA SER A 137 -3.94 20.08 16.55
C SER A 137 -3.12 18.83 16.87
N LEU A 138 -2.88 17.98 15.87
CA LEU A 138 -2.13 16.73 16.04
C LEU A 138 -0.61 16.92 15.93
N GLY A 139 -0.13 17.89 15.12
CA GLY A 139 1.29 18.07 14.84
C GLY A 139 1.82 17.16 13.73
N LEU A 140 0.94 16.64 12.84
CA LEU A 140 1.27 15.70 11.75
C LEU A 140 1.48 16.38 10.38
N ALA A 141 1.48 17.70 10.27
CA ALA A 141 1.81 18.38 9.01
C ALA A 141 3.21 18.03 8.48
N GLY A 142 4.12 17.73 9.40
CA GLY A 142 5.55 17.65 9.13
C GLY A 142 6.17 19.02 8.85
N PRO A 143 7.48 19.10 8.66
CA PRO A 143 8.16 20.36 8.30
C PRO A 143 7.78 20.77 6.87
N GLU A 144 7.82 22.08 6.57
CA GLU A 144 7.61 22.57 5.20
C GLU A 144 8.73 22.13 4.25
N LYS A 145 9.95 22.03 4.79
CA LYS A 145 11.16 21.69 4.02
C LYS A 145 12.01 20.66 4.75
N LEU A 146 12.58 19.76 3.96
CA LEU A 146 13.64 18.83 4.37
C LEU A 146 14.82 19.00 3.41
N ASN A 147 16.04 19.03 3.96
CA ASN A 147 17.28 19.27 3.18
C ASN A 147 17.21 20.52 2.28
N GLY A 148 16.50 21.57 2.73
CA GLY A 148 16.39 22.86 2.02
C GLY A 148 15.30 22.94 0.94
N PHE A 149 14.66 21.81 0.60
CA PHE A 149 13.63 21.70 -0.43
C PHE A 149 12.26 21.37 0.17
N THR A 150 11.20 21.58 -0.60
CA THR A 150 9.85 21.20 -0.20
C THR A 150 9.83 19.74 0.23
N LYS A 151 9.22 19.45 1.38
CA LYS A 151 9.05 18.09 1.86
C LYS A 151 8.19 17.30 0.86
N TRP A 152 8.62 16.08 0.54
CA TRP A 152 7.89 15.18 -0.36
C TRP A 152 7.56 13.89 0.36
N SER A 153 6.37 13.83 0.96
CA SER A 153 5.89 12.64 1.67
C SER A 153 5.19 11.69 0.70
N ILE A 154 5.49 10.39 0.81
CA ILE A 154 5.09 9.41 -0.19
C ILE A 154 4.53 8.11 0.40
N GLY A 155 4.76 7.81 1.65
CA GLY A 155 4.25 6.61 2.32
C GLY A 155 3.97 6.86 3.79
N VAL A 156 2.98 6.15 4.34
CA VAL A 156 2.70 6.15 5.78
C VAL A 156 2.35 4.75 6.24
N SER A 157 2.79 4.42 7.46
CA SER A 157 2.32 3.26 8.21
C SER A 157 2.01 3.67 9.63
N PHE A 158 0.96 3.05 10.20
CA PHE A 158 0.52 3.27 11.58
C PHE A 158 0.65 1.97 12.36
N TRP A 159 1.25 2.01 13.54
CA TRP A 159 1.30 0.90 14.50
C TRP A 159 1.72 1.43 15.88
N ASP A 160 1.64 0.59 16.88
CA ASP A 160 2.12 0.88 18.23
C ASP A 160 3.57 0.35 18.35
N TYR A 161 4.57 1.22 18.07
CA TYR A 161 5.97 0.78 17.98
C TYR A 161 6.59 0.49 19.34
N ASN A 162 6.07 1.10 20.39
CA ASN A 162 6.62 1.05 21.75
C ASN A 162 5.71 0.29 22.74
N LYS A 163 4.63 -0.34 22.23
CA LYS A 163 3.66 -1.15 23.00
C LYS A 163 2.96 -0.37 24.13
N ASP A 164 2.74 0.93 23.94
CA ASP A 164 2.06 1.79 24.93
C ASP A 164 0.53 1.86 24.73
N GLY A 165 0.00 1.19 23.72
CA GLY A 165 -1.42 1.10 23.41
C GLY A 165 -1.97 2.23 22.53
N ARG A 166 -1.11 3.11 22.03
CA ARG A 166 -1.47 4.18 21.10
C ARG A 166 -0.86 3.93 19.73
N LEU A 167 -1.51 4.45 18.70
CA LEU A 167 -0.99 4.37 17.35
C LEU A 167 0.05 5.46 17.11
N ASP A 168 1.22 5.06 16.68
CA ASP A 168 2.27 5.93 16.18
C ASP A 168 2.23 5.97 14.64
N ALA A 169 2.98 6.87 14.02
CA ALA A 169 2.99 7.02 12.58
C ALA A 169 4.43 7.16 12.05
N MET A 170 4.78 6.38 11.03
CA MET A 170 5.99 6.65 10.25
C MET A 170 5.60 7.19 8.88
N VAL A 171 6.18 8.34 8.53
CA VAL A 171 6.01 9.01 7.24
C VAL A 171 7.29 8.87 6.43
N GLY A 172 7.19 8.19 5.29
CA GLY A 172 8.26 8.09 4.32
C GLY A 172 8.36 9.36 3.48
N ASN A 173 9.57 9.91 3.37
CA ASN A 173 9.85 11.04 2.51
C ASN A 173 10.82 10.63 1.40
N PHE A 174 10.64 11.20 0.20
CA PHE A 174 11.36 10.77 -0.98
C PHE A 174 12.65 11.57 -1.19
N MET A 175 12.61 12.63 -1.96
CA MET A 175 13.83 13.33 -2.35
C MET A 175 13.76 14.85 -2.17
N ALA A 176 14.91 15.45 -2.06
CA ALA A 176 15.10 16.91 -2.05
C ALA A 176 15.02 17.45 -3.50
N PHE A 177 13.81 17.46 -4.05
CA PHE A 177 13.55 17.85 -5.43
C PHE A 177 13.82 19.35 -5.65
N ASP A 178 14.75 19.64 -6.55
CA ASP A 178 15.04 20.99 -7.07
C ASP A 178 14.50 21.11 -8.50
N PRO A 179 13.40 21.82 -8.73
CA PRO A 179 12.83 21.97 -10.06
C PRO A 179 13.73 22.75 -11.04
N SER A 180 14.76 23.43 -10.54
CA SER A 180 15.72 24.16 -11.37
C SER A 180 16.93 23.31 -11.80
N TYR A 181 17.12 22.13 -11.19
CA TYR A 181 18.25 21.27 -11.47
C TYR A 181 18.18 20.70 -12.90
N LYS A 182 19.31 20.61 -13.55
CA LYS A 182 19.50 20.01 -14.87
C LYS A 182 20.69 19.08 -14.85
N SER A 183 20.55 17.90 -15.44
CA SER A 183 21.64 16.93 -15.51
C SER A 183 22.80 17.45 -16.35
N PRO A 184 24.04 17.40 -15.83
CA PRO A 184 25.21 17.78 -16.61
C PRO A 184 25.37 16.92 -17.87
N GLY A 185 25.42 17.54 -19.04
CA GLY A 185 25.57 16.86 -20.34
C GLY A 185 24.26 16.45 -21.02
N THR A 186 23.14 16.41 -20.30
CA THR A 186 21.80 16.09 -20.83
C THR A 186 20.73 17.03 -20.27
N PRO A 187 20.86 18.36 -20.45
CA PRO A 187 19.99 19.34 -19.77
C PRO A 187 18.53 19.32 -20.22
N ASP A 188 18.25 18.67 -21.35
CA ASP A 188 16.91 18.54 -21.92
C ASP A 188 16.18 17.25 -21.48
N LEU A 189 16.88 16.35 -20.78
CA LEU A 189 16.28 15.15 -20.23
C LEU A 189 15.87 15.37 -18.77
N MET A 190 14.86 14.59 -18.31
CA MET A 190 14.47 14.54 -16.91
C MET A 190 15.64 13.98 -16.09
N PRO A 191 16.11 14.69 -15.04
CA PRO A 191 17.15 14.14 -14.17
C PRO A 191 16.66 12.89 -13.43
N SER A 192 17.53 11.89 -13.32
CA SER A 192 17.25 10.66 -12.57
C SER A 192 17.13 10.93 -11.07
N PRO A 193 16.29 10.17 -10.34
CA PRO A 193 16.28 10.19 -8.87
C PRO A 193 17.65 10.00 -8.23
N ALA A 194 18.56 9.27 -8.89
CA ALA A 194 19.93 9.08 -8.42
C ALA A 194 20.74 10.39 -8.28
N GLU A 195 20.37 11.43 -9.01
CA GLU A 195 21.07 12.72 -9.02
C GLU A 195 20.64 13.67 -7.89
N TYR A 196 19.57 13.35 -7.17
CA TYR A 196 19.08 14.13 -6.04
C TYR A 196 19.48 13.51 -4.70
N ASN A 197 19.62 14.36 -3.67
CA ASN A 197 19.67 13.87 -2.30
C ASN A 197 18.29 13.41 -1.84
N GLY A 198 18.26 12.49 -0.88
CA GLY A 198 17.02 12.04 -0.27
C GLY A 198 16.49 12.99 0.81
N GLN A 199 15.37 12.63 1.41
CA GLN A 199 14.77 13.25 2.59
C GLN A 199 14.49 12.17 3.63
N ALA A 200 14.86 12.41 4.91
CA ALA A 200 14.65 11.42 5.97
C ALA A 200 13.18 11.09 6.14
N SER A 201 12.86 9.79 6.27
CA SER A 201 11.59 9.36 6.83
C SER A 201 11.48 9.77 8.30
N MET A 202 10.26 9.95 8.82
CA MET A 202 10.01 10.51 10.15
C MET A 202 9.09 9.61 10.95
N LEU A 203 9.52 9.19 12.14
CA LEU A 203 8.69 8.48 13.13
C LEU A 203 8.10 9.49 14.10
N TYR A 204 6.78 9.48 14.21
CA TYR A 204 6.00 10.31 15.12
C TYR A 204 5.36 9.43 16.22
N GLU A 205 5.69 9.72 17.48
CA GLU A 205 5.10 9.07 18.67
C GLU A 205 3.84 9.84 19.10
N GLN A 206 2.73 9.11 19.31
CA GLN A 206 1.51 9.69 19.84
C GLN A 206 1.60 9.83 21.37
N LEU A 207 1.44 11.05 21.87
CA LEU A 207 1.41 11.34 23.30
C LEU A 207 0.02 11.06 23.90
N PRO A 208 -0.09 10.91 25.26
CA PRO A 208 -1.37 10.73 25.94
C PRO A 208 -2.42 11.84 25.71
N ASN A 209 -2.01 13.01 25.22
CA ASN A 209 -2.89 14.12 24.88
C ASN A 209 -3.35 14.11 23.41
N GLY A 210 -3.05 13.03 22.66
CA GLY A 210 -3.38 12.84 21.26
C GLY A 210 -2.47 13.59 20.27
N LYS A 211 -1.47 14.36 20.74
CA LYS A 211 -0.49 15.02 19.87
C LYS A 211 0.65 14.10 19.51
N PHE A 212 1.26 14.35 18.36
CA PHE A 212 2.43 13.64 17.88
C PHE A 212 3.70 14.46 18.03
N ILE A 213 4.80 13.79 18.36
CA ILE A 213 6.14 14.36 18.41
C ILE A 213 7.09 13.52 17.53
N ASP A 214 8.04 14.19 16.90
CA ASP A 214 9.09 13.53 16.14
C ASP A 214 10.09 12.84 17.08
N VAL A 215 10.23 11.54 16.94
CA VAL A 215 11.15 10.68 17.70
C VAL A 215 12.15 9.94 16.83
N THR A 216 12.28 10.34 15.57
CA THR A 216 13.11 9.68 14.55
C THR A 216 14.56 9.47 14.99
N GLN A 217 15.21 10.52 15.48
CA GLN A 217 16.63 10.44 15.93
C GLN A 217 16.76 9.60 17.21
N LYS A 218 15.81 9.73 18.14
CA LYS A 218 15.79 8.95 19.40
C LYS A 218 15.77 7.45 19.14
N ASN A 219 15.11 7.03 18.06
CA ASN A 219 14.89 5.61 17.71
C ASN A 219 15.82 5.11 16.58
N ASN A 220 16.93 5.80 16.31
CA ASN A 220 17.93 5.41 15.29
C ASN A 220 17.40 5.30 13.84
N LEU A 221 16.31 6.00 13.51
CA LEU A 221 15.68 5.97 12.19
C LEU A 221 16.04 7.17 11.29
N TYR A 222 16.97 8.03 11.73
CA TYR A 222 17.34 9.23 11.00
C TYR A 222 18.40 8.96 9.92
N PHE A 223 17.94 8.79 8.69
CA PHE A 223 18.77 8.64 7.49
C PHE A 223 18.50 9.81 6.54
N PRO A 224 19.26 10.92 6.62
CA PRO A 224 18.92 12.20 6.00
C PRO A 224 18.89 12.17 4.47
N ASN A 225 19.51 11.18 3.85
CA ASN A 225 19.58 11.04 2.39
C ASN A 225 18.81 9.79 1.90
N SER A 226 17.91 9.21 2.69
CA SER A 226 17.08 8.11 2.23
C SER A 226 16.05 8.59 1.19
N LYS A 227 15.73 7.74 0.22
CA LYS A 227 14.75 8.01 -0.84
C LYS A 227 13.61 7.02 -0.73
N CYS A 228 12.84 7.14 0.36
CA CYS A 228 11.72 6.25 0.62
C CYS A 228 10.66 6.34 -0.48
N MET A 229 10.21 5.19 -0.99
CA MET A 229 9.07 5.05 -1.90
C MET A 229 7.95 4.21 -1.28
N GLY A 230 8.24 3.40 -0.27
CA GLY A 230 7.25 2.58 0.41
C GLY A 230 7.72 2.14 1.78
N LEU A 231 6.75 1.98 2.69
CA LEU A 231 6.94 1.50 4.05
C LEU A 231 6.03 0.28 4.28
N THR A 232 6.61 -0.81 4.75
CA THR A 232 5.85 -2.00 5.15
C THR A 232 6.26 -2.41 6.56
N VAL A 233 5.27 -2.65 7.42
CA VAL A 233 5.49 -2.94 8.84
C VAL A 233 4.98 -4.35 9.16
N PHE A 234 5.87 -5.21 9.65
CA PHE A 234 5.56 -6.60 10.01
C PHE A 234 6.65 -7.19 10.89
N ASP A 235 6.36 -8.26 11.60
CA ASP A 235 7.30 -9.03 12.43
C ASP A 235 8.02 -10.05 11.51
N TYR A 236 9.25 -9.71 11.03
CA TYR A 236 9.93 -10.54 10.04
C TYR A 236 10.69 -11.73 10.64
N ASP A 237 11.11 -11.63 11.91
CA ASP A 237 11.88 -12.67 12.59
C ASP A 237 11.08 -13.42 13.66
N ASN A 238 9.78 -13.11 13.79
CA ASN A 238 8.81 -13.73 14.69
C ASN A 238 9.17 -13.57 16.18
N ASP A 239 9.79 -12.44 16.56
CA ASP A 239 10.10 -12.11 17.95
C ASP A 239 8.94 -11.40 18.68
N GLY A 240 7.92 -10.93 17.94
CA GLY A 240 6.72 -10.28 18.44
C GLY A 240 6.81 -8.76 18.48
N ASP A 241 7.88 -8.17 17.94
CA ASP A 241 8.02 -6.75 17.68
C ASP A 241 7.78 -6.46 16.19
N LEU A 242 7.17 -5.32 15.87
CA LEU A 242 6.96 -4.96 14.47
C LEU A 242 8.15 -4.20 13.93
N ASP A 243 8.69 -4.71 12.83
CA ASP A 243 9.83 -4.20 12.10
C ASP A 243 9.38 -3.34 10.93
N ILE A 244 10.31 -2.62 10.30
CA ILE A 244 10.00 -1.73 9.18
C ILE A 244 10.87 -2.11 7.98
N PHE A 245 10.26 -2.51 6.87
CA PHE A 245 10.92 -2.51 5.57
C PHE A 245 10.66 -1.18 4.87
N GLN A 246 11.73 -0.50 4.46
CA GLN A 246 11.66 0.73 3.67
C GLN A 246 12.27 0.49 2.29
N ALA A 247 11.41 0.49 1.26
CA ALA A 247 11.85 0.49 -0.13
C ALA A 247 12.45 1.86 -0.49
N ASN A 248 13.64 1.88 -1.08
CA ASN A 248 14.36 3.08 -1.46
C ASN A 248 14.66 3.11 -2.96
N ASP A 249 14.41 4.25 -3.59
CA ASP A 249 14.67 4.45 -5.01
C ASP A 249 16.15 4.76 -5.28
N HIS A 250 16.76 3.97 -6.18
CA HIS A 250 18.19 4.05 -6.54
C HIS A 250 19.16 4.04 -5.34
N GLN A 251 18.79 3.31 -4.29
CA GLN A 251 19.58 3.11 -3.07
C GLN A 251 19.34 1.72 -2.50
N LEU A 252 20.16 1.32 -1.50
CA LEU A 252 19.88 0.12 -0.72
C LEU A 252 18.56 0.29 0.04
N ASN A 253 17.74 -0.75 0.04
CA ASN A 253 16.57 -0.82 0.91
C ASN A 253 17.01 -0.92 2.37
N PHE A 254 16.14 -0.50 3.29
CA PHE A 254 16.36 -0.69 4.71
C PHE A 254 15.40 -1.73 5.28
N LEU A 255 15.90 -2.51 6.22
CA LEU A 255 15.12 -3.33 7.14
C LEU A 255 15.51 -2.91 8.56
N PHE A 256 14.63 -2.21 9.24
CA PHE A 256 14.83 -1.78 10.61
C PHE A 256 14.20 -2.79 11.53
N ARG A 257 15.04 -3.62 12.18
CA ARG A 257 14.60 -4.52 13.22
C ARG A 257 14.30 -3.74 14.49
N ASN A 258 13.15 -4.00 15.08
CA ASN A 258 12.73 -3.42 16.35
C ASN A 258 13.24 -4.29 17.52
N ASP A 259 14.06 -3.74 18.37
CA ASP A 259 14.51 -4.39 19.61
C ASP A 259 13.86 -3.62 20.80
N ASP A 260 12.64 -3.96 21.22
CA ASP A 260 11.88 -3.30 22.31
C ASP A 260 11.73 -1.77 22.14
N GLY A 261 11.36 -1.31 20.96
CA GLY A 261 11.14 0.10 20.63
C GLY A 261 12.39 0.86 20.16
N VAL A 262 13.53 0.19 20.03
CA VAL A 262 14.78 0.76 19.50
C VAL A 262 15.18 0.05 18.21
N TYR A 263 15.25 0.78 17.12
CA TYR A 263 15.50 0.21 15.81
C TYR A 263 16.98 0.05 15.47
N LYS A 264 17.28 -1.02 14.71
CA LYS A 264 18.58 -1.29 14.14
C LYS A 264 18.45 -1.65 12.66
N GLU A 265 19.17 -0.95 11.79
CA GLU A 265 19.22 -1.27 10.36
C GLU A 265 19.98 -2.59 10.13
N VAL A 266 19.35 -3.58 9.47
CA VAL A 266 19.86 -4.93 9.28
C VAL A 266 19.69 -5.47 7.83
N ALA A 267 19.21 -4.68 6.87
CA ALA A 267 18.84 -5.17 5.53
C ALA A 267 19.97 -5.90 4.81
N VAL A 268 21.22 -5.42 4.91
CA VAL A 268 22.38 -6.10 4.32
C VAL A 268 22.61 -7.46 4.97
N ALA A 269 22.52 -7.54 6.30
CA ALA A 269 22.70 -8.78 7.04
C ALA A 269 21.55 -9.78 6.80
N ALA A 270 20.33 -9.24 6.63
CA ALA A 270 19.14 -10.03 6.33
C ALA A 270 19.07 -10.48 4.86
N GLY A 271 19.84 -9.88 3.95
CA GLY A 271 19.88 -10.26 2.53
C GLY A 271 18.80 -9.60 1.68
N VAL A 272 18.21 -8.46 2.10
CA VAL A 272 17.10 -7.78 1.40
C VAL A 272 17.42 -6.33 0.98
N ALA A 273 18.67 -5.91 1.10
CA ALA A 273 19.07 -4.52 0.85
C ALA A 273 19.18 -4.18 -0.64
N ALA A 274 19.54 -5.14 -1.49
CA ALA A 274 19.98 -4.92 -2.86
C ALA A 274 19.64 -6.11 -3.75
N ASN A 275 19.81 -5.93 -5.06
CA ASN A 275 19.74 -7.04 -6.02
C ASN A 275 20.91 -8.03 -5.84
N ASP A 276 20.93 -9.10 -6.65
CA ASP A 276 21.95 -10.16 -6.65
C ASP A 276 23.39 -9.68 -6.97
N GLN A 277 23.54 -8.44 -7.45
CA GLN A 277 24.85 -7.80 -7.69
C GLN A 277 25.28 -6.86 -6.56
N GLY A 278 24.49 -6.73 -5.51
CA GLY A 278 24.73 -5.81 -4.39
C GLY A 278 24.47 -4.34 -4.72
N ILE A 279 23.65 -4.06 -5.74
CA ILE A 279 23.33 -2.71 -6.19
C ILE A 279 21.90 -2.36 -5.74
N GLY A 280 21.72 -1.17 -5.17
CA GLY A 280 20.39 -0.62 -4.89
C GLY A 280 19.68 -0.26 -6.20
N THR A 281 18.44 -0.69 -6.33
CA THR A 281 17.62 -0.55 -7.53
C THR A 281 16.51 0.48 -7.34
N GLY A 282 15.61 0.65 -8.30
CA GLY A 282 14.48 1.55 -8.23
C GLY A 282 13.30 0.95 -7.46
N SER A 283 13.53 0.57 -6.19
CA SER A 283 12.52 -0.09 -5.36
C SER A 283 11.38 0.85 -4.98
N MET A 284 10.13 0.44 -5.25
CA MET A 284 8.93 1.27 -5.06
C MET A 284 8.16 0.93 -3.79
N HIS A 285 7.90 -0.36 -3.54
CA HIS A 285 7.15 -0.82 -2.37
C HIS A 285 7.43 -2.29 -2.10
N ALA A 286 7.12 -2.75 -0.88
CA ALA A 286 7.15 -4.16 -0.51
C ALA A 286 5.74 -4.68 -0.13
N SER A 287 5.26 -5.69 -0.84
CA SER A 287 4.11 -6.51 -0.45
C SER A 287 4.62 -7.74 0.31
N ILE A 288 3.89 -8.19 1.31
CA ILE A 288 4.29 -9.34 2.15
C ILE A 288 3.23 -10.43 2.16
N GLY A 289 3.67 -11.68 2.26
CA GLY A 289 2.79 -12.86 2.33
C GLY A 289 3.57 -14.15 2.42
N ASP A 290 2.91 -15.23 2.82
CA ASP A 290 3.44 -16.60 2.87
C ASP A 290 3.17 -17.25 1.50
N ILE A 291 4.18 -17.27 0.60
CA ILE A 291 3.99 -17.67 -0.82
C ILE A 291 4.14 -19.16 -1.06
N ASP A 292 4.73 -19.91 -0.13
CA ASP A 292 4.97 -21.35 -0.28
C ASP A 292 4.34 -22.20 0.84
N GLY A 293 3.58 -21.57 1.74
CA GLY A 293 2.81 -22.24 2.79
C GLY A 293 3.66 -22.76 3.96
N ASP A 294 4.88 -22.22 4.15
CA ASP A 294 5.79 -22.64 5.23
C ASP A 294 5.50 -21.94 6.57
N GLY A 295 4.65 -20.89 6.57
CA GLY A 295 4.22 -20.13 7.73
C GLY A 295 5.12 -18.94 8.07
N LEU A 296 6.09 -18.63 7.21
CA LEU A 296 6.96 -17.45 7.30
C LEU A 296 6.48 -16.40 6.31
N ILE A 297 6.77 -15.15 6.58
CA ILE A 297 6.34 -14.03 5.73
C ILE A 297 7.47 -13.66 4.78
N ASP A 298 7.19 -13.76 3.50
CA ASP A 298 8.07 -13.41 2.40
C ASP A 298 7.84 -11.98 1.92
N ILE A 299 8.76 -11.44 1.13
CA ILE A 299 8.73 -10.05 0.67
C ILE A 299 8.79 -10.01 -0.86
N LEU A 300 7.79 -9.38 -1.49
CA LEU A 300 7.81 -8.98 -2.89
C LEU A 300 8.12 -7.49 -2.97
N VAL A 301 9.22 -7.11 -3.59
CA VAL A 301 9.57 -5.70 -3.83
C VAL A 301 9.22 -5.34 -5.27
N SER A 302 8.31 -4.38 -5.47
CA SER A 302 8.10 -3.75 -6.77
C SER A 302 9.28 -2.83 -7.10
N ASP A 303 9.72 -2.83 -8.35
CA ASP A 303 10.93 -2.14 -8.75
C ASP A 303 10.84 -1.70 -10.21
N LEU A 304 11.48 -0.58 -10.55
CA LEU A 304 11.43 -0.04 -11.90
C LEU A 304 12.32 -0.80 -12.91
N ASP A 305 13.23 -1.64 -12.41
CA ASP A 305 14.16 -2.38 -13.25
C ASP A 305 13.87 -3.89 -13.29
N HIS A 306 13.72 -4.54 -12.13
CA HIS A 306 13.73 -6.00 -12.04
C HIS A 306 12.69 -6.61 -11.12
N GLY A 307 12.24 -5.90 -10.07
CA GLY A 307 11.52 -6.51 -8.95
C GLY A 307 12.39 -7.51 -8.17
N ALA A 308 11.97 -7.83 -6.96
CA ALA A 308 12.63 -8.84 -6.14
C ALA A 308 11.62 -9.67 -5.34
N LEU A 309 11.90 -10.95 -5.18
CA LEU A 309 11.14 -11.86 -4.33
C LEU A 309 12.09 -12.52 -3.34
N TYR A 310 11.91 -12.21 -2.07
CA TYR A 310 12.74 -12.70 -0.98
C TYR A 310 11.96 -13.69 -0.13
N ARG A 311 12.42 -14.96 -0.08
CA ARG A 311 11.86 -16.00 0.77
C ARG A 311 12.50 -15.91 2.16
N ASN A 312 11.68 -15.89 3.19
CA ASN A 312 12.12 -15.88 4.59
C ASN A 312 12.64 -17.27 5.00
N LEU A 313 13.81 -17.33 5.62
CA LEU A 313 14.43 -18.59 6.06
C LEU A 313 14.17 -18.91 7.56
N GLY A 314 13.38 -18.09 8.26
CA GLY A 314 13.03 -18.29 9.67
C GLY A 314 14.18 -18.10 10.67
N ASN A 315 15.30 -17.58 10.22
CA ASN A 315 16.50 -17.36 11.03
C ASN A 315 16.96 -15.89 11.05
N GLY A 316 16.06 -14.98 10.67
CA GLY A 316 16.33 -13.54 10.53
C GLY A 316 17.03 -13.17 9.22
N THR A 317 17.08 -14.09 8.23
CA THR A 317 17.62 -13.83 6.88
C THR A 317 16.66 -14.31 5.80
N PHE A 318 16.86 -13.80 4.59
CA PHE A 318 16.08 -14.13 3.41
C PHE A 318 16.96 -14.69 2.28
N GLU A 319 16.35 -15.44 1.39
CA GLU A 319 16.93 -15.89 0.12
C GLU A 319 16.26 -15.17 -1.03
N ASP A 320 17.05 -14.58 -1.93
CA ASP A 320 16.52 -14.02 -3.19
C ASP A 320 16.16 -15.17 -4.15
N ILE A 321 14.86 -15.37 -4.33
CA ILE A 321 14.31 -16.40 -5.23
C ILE A 321 13.76 -15.82 -6.53
N THR A 322 14.01 -14.56 -6.84
CA THR A 322 13.46 -13.83 -8.00
C THR A 322 13.67 -14.59 -9.31
N LYS A 323 14.85 -15.18 -9.51
CA LYS A 323 15.15 -15.96 -10.72
C LYS A 323 14.50 -17.33 -10.74
N VAL A 324 14.57 -18.05 -9.62
CA VAL A 324 14.06 -19.43 -9.56
C VAL A 324 12.55 -19.49 -9.52
N SER A 325 11.89 -18.45 -9.01
CA SER A 325 10.43 -18.30 -9.02
C SER A 325 9.84 -17.99 -10.39
N GLY A 326 10.66 -17.67 -11.40
CA GLY A 326 10.21 -17.22 -12.72
C GLY A 326 9.90 -15.72 -12.80
N LEU A 327 9.85 -15.01 -11.67
CA LEU A 327 9.48 -13.59 -11.60
C LEU A 327 10.41 -12.71 -12.43
N ALA A 328 11.75 -12.96 -12.38
CA ALA A 328 12.72 -12.19 -13.14
C ALA A 328 12.41 -12.13 -14.64
N SER A 329 12.00 -13.26 -15.24
CA SER A 329 11.70 -13.31 -16.69
C SER A 329 10.39 -12.61 -17.04
N GLU A 330 9.40 -12.61 -16.14
CA GLU A 330 8.12 -11.94 -16.38
C GLU A 330 8.21 -10.42 -16.19
N MET A 331 9.06 -9.94 -15.28
CA MET A 331 9.25 -8.52 -14.98
C MET A 331 10.35 -7.85 -15.79
N GLU A 332 11.18 -8.60 -16.54
CA GLU A 332 12.29 -8.05 -17.34
C GLU A 332 11.85 -6.91 -18.26
N GLY A 333 12.52 -5.76 -18.13
CA GLY A 333 12.26 -4.55 -18.93
C GLY A 333 10.92 -3.88 -18.63
N LYS A 334 10.31 -4.16 -17.50
CA LYS A 334 9.07 -3.52 -17.06
C LYS A 334 9.32 -2.71 -15.79
N GLY A 335 8.95 -1.43 -15.83
CA GLY A 335 8.90 -0.60 -14.62
C GLY A 335 7.65 -0.96 -13.81
N CYS A 336 7.83 -1.64 -12.69
CA CYS A 336 6.76 -2.05 -11.82
C CYS A 336 6.61 -1.07 -10.66
N TRP A 337 5.57 -0.24 -10.69
CA TRP A 337 5.25 0.69 -9.61
C TRP A 337 4.49 0.00 -8.48
N GLY A 338 3.27 -0.45 -8.73
CA GLY A 338 2.50 -1.26 -7.80
C GLY A 338 2.68 -2.75 -8.08
N ALA A 339 3.00 -3.55 -7.07
CA ALA A 339 2.88 -4.99 -7.09
C ALA A 339 2.22 -5.45 -5.80
N GLN A 340 1.26 -6.36 -5.91
CA GLN A 340 0.49 -6.81 -4.77
C GLN A 340 0.27 -8.30 -4.83
N PHE A 341 0.43 -8.97 -3.68
CA PHE A 341 -0.06 -10.31 -3.47
C PHE A 341 -1.60 -10.31 -3.36
N LEU A 342 -2.22 -11.27 -4.01
CA LEU A 342 -3.66 -11.55 -3.90
C LEU A 342 -3.89 -13.03 -4.22
N ASP A 343 -4.91 -13.62 -3.65
CA ASP A 343 -5.45 -14.91 -4.07
C ASP A 343 -6.66 -14.62 -4.96
N TYR A 344 -6.42 -14.48 -6.30
CA TYR A 344 -7.47 -13.98 -7.20
C TYR A 344 -8.52 -15.04 -7.52
N ASP A 345 -8.20 -16.32 -7.35
CA ASP A 345 -9.10 -17.43 -7.70
C ASP A 345 -9.53 -18.25 -6.48
N ASN A 346 -9.16 -17.82 -5.27
CA ASN A 346 -9.53 -18.45 -3.99
C ASN A 346 -9.01 -19.88 -3.81
N ASP A 347 -7.89 -20.27 -4.44
CA ASP A 347 -7.29 -21.60 -4.29
C ASP A 347 -6.40 -21.72 -3.04
N GLY A 348 -6.13 -20.59 -2.39
CA GLY A 348 -5.37 -20.46 -1.17
C GLY A 348 -3.87 -20.26 -1.40
N ASP A 349 -3.43 -20.00 -2.62
CA ASP A 349 -2.06 -19.63 -2.97
C ASP A 349 -2.01 -18.14 -3.33
N LEU A 350 -0.96 -17.43 -2.93
CA LEU A 350 -0.85 -16.00 -3.21
C LEU A 350 -0.26 -15.76 -4.60
N ASP A 351 -1.04 -15.12 -5.44
CA ASP A 351 -0.68 -14.65 -6.79
C ASP A 351 -0.13 -13.23 -6.76
N ILE A 352 0.29 -12.71 -7.92
CA ILE A 352 0.81 -11.34 -8.03
C ILE A 352 0.08 -10.59 -9.14
N VAL A 353 -0.38 -9.36 -8.84
CA VAL A 353 -0.81 -8.39 -9.84
C VAL A 353 0.13 -7.19 -9.85
N THR A 354 0.39 -6.61 -11.04
CA THR A 354 1.29 -5.46 -11.18
C THR A 354 0.66 -4.30 -11.94
N ALA A 355 1.08 -3.07 -11.58
CA ALA A 355 0.83 -1.84 -12.32
C ALA A 355 2.15 -1.35 -12.95
N ASN A 356 2.27 -1.46 -14.27
CA ASN A 356 3.51 -1.23 -14.99
C ASN A 356 3.49 0.07 -15.82
N GLY A 357 4.66 0.70 -15.95
CA GLY A 357 4.93 1.89 -16.74
C GLY A 357 6.34 2.39 -16.48
N THR A 358 6.92 3.15 -17.40
CA THR A 358 8.26 3.73 -17.19
C THR A 358 8.24 5.03 -16.40
N ALA A 359 9.37 5.43 -15.83
CA ALA A 359 9.49 6.62 -14.96
C ALA A 359 9.83 7.91 -15.73
N GLU A 360 10.91 7.90 -16.53
CA GLU A 360 11.45 9.12 -17.15
C GLU A 360 10.78 9.46 -18.48
N GLU A 361 10.17 8.46 -19.12
CA GLU A 361 9.39 8.62 -20.35
C GLU A 361 8.04 7.89 -20.18
N LEU A 362 6.95 8.43 -20.73
CA LEU A 362 5.65 7.76 -20.65
C LEU A 362 5.54 6.63 -21.68
N ILE A 363 6.32 5.56 -21.49
CA ILE A 363 6.21 4.35 -22.30
C ILE A 363 5.17 3.43 -21.64
N LEU A 364 4.11 3.14 -22.38
CA LEU A 364 3.04 2.27 -21.92
C LEU A 364 3.49 0.81 -21.91
N GLN A 365 3.22 0.10 -20.83
CA GLN A 365 3.58 -1.30 -20.63
C GLN A 365 2.35 -2.16 -20.31
N TYR A 366 2.48 -3.47 -20.47
CA TYR A 366 1.42 -4.40 -20.07
C TYR A 366 1.47 -4.64 -18.55
N PRO A 367 0.35 -4.51 -17.85
CA PRO A 367 0.25 -5.03 -16.47
C PRO A 367 0.33 -6.56 -16.49
N LEU A 368 0.74 -7.16 -15.36
CA LEU A 368 0.85 -8.61 -15.22
C LEU A 368 -0.18 -9.13 -14.22
N LEU A 369 -0.64 -10.35 -14.46
CA LEU A 369 -1.28 -11.21 -13.47
C LEU A 369 -0.49 -12.52 -13.49
N LEU A 370 0.20 -12.82 -12.39
CA LEU A 370 1.11 -13.95 -12.26
C LEU A 370 0.51 -14.96 -11.28
N GLU A 371 0.16 -16.15 -11.78
CA GLU A 371 -0.40 -17.24 -11.00
C GLU A 371 0.72 -18.04 -10.34
N ASN A 372 0.55 -18.35 -9.05
CA ASN A 372 1.44 -19.16 -8.23
C ASN A 372 1.07 -20.65 -8.33
N ASP A 373 2.05 -21.54 -8.37
CA ASP A 373 1.83 -22.98 -8.32
C ASP A 373 1.73 -23.55 -6.88
N GLY A 374 1.58 -22.69 -5.87
CA GLY A 374 1.57 -23.02 -4.45
C GLY A 374 2.95 -23.38 -3.87
N LYS A 375 4.02 -23.06 -4.60
CA LYS A 375 5.42 -23.32 -4.20
C LYS A 375 6.33 -22.13 -4.48
N GLY A 376 5.73 -20.97 -4.74
CA GLY A 376 6.49 -19.75 -5.05
C GLY A 376 7.02 -19.69 -6.50
N HIS A 377 6.45 -20.44 -7.46
CA HIS A 377 6.76 -20.28 -8.87
C HIS A 377 5.61 -19.60 -9.59
N PHE A 378 5.92 -18.55 -10.36
CA PHE A 378 4.94 -17.67 -10.97
C PHE A 378 4.94 -17.76 -12.50
N LYS A 379 3.74 -17.75 -13.09
CA LYS A 379 3.51 -17.75 -14.53
C LYS A 379 2.49 -16.67 -14.90
N ASN A 380 2.77 -15.91 -15.95
CA ASN A 380 1.85 -14.88 -16.44
C ASN A 380 0.63 -15.50 -17.14
N VAL A 381 -0.54 -15.26 -16.54
CA VAL A 381 -1.85 -15.70 -17.03
C VAL A 381 -2.75 -14.53 -17.45
N GLY A 382 -2.27 -13.31 -17.37
CA GLY A 382 -3.07 -12.09 -17.55
C GLY A 382 -3.86 -12.05 -18.86
N LYS A 383 -3.29 -12.51 -19.97
CA LYS A 383 -3.96 -12.51 -21.29
C LYS A 383 -5.22 -13.36 -21.32
N GLU A 384 -5.26 -14.42 -20.49
CA GLU A 384 -6.38 -15.36 -20.39
C GLU A 384 -7.46 -14.82 -19.43
N HIS A 385 -7.08 -13.84 -18.58
CA HIS A 385 -7.92 -13.35 -17.49
C HIS A 385 -8.53 -11.95 -17.72
N GLY A 386 -8.40 -11.37 -18.90
CA GLY A 386 -9.10 -10.14 -19.26
C GLY A 386 -8.38 -9.25 -20.25
N SER A 387 -9.13 -8.46 -21.00
CA SER A 387 -8.60 -7.56 -22.04
C SER A 387 -7.71 -6.46 -21.47
N TYR A 388 -7.88 -6.10 -20.20
CA TYR A 388 -7.05 -5.11 -19.53
C TYR A 388 -5.57 -5.52 -19.54
N PHE A 389 -5.25 -6.76 -19.20
CA PHE A 389 -3.88 -7.29 -19.19
C PHE A 389 -3.25 -7.42 -20.60
N SER A 390 -4.06 -7.27 -21.64
CA SER A 390 -3.61 -7.20 -23.03
C SER A 390 -3.56 -5.77 -23.58
N THR A 391 -3.73 -4.77 -22.72
CA THR A 391 -3.74 -3.35 -23.08
C THR A 391 -2.61 -2.62 -22.36
N LYS A 392 -1.75 -1.95 -23.12
CA LYS A 392 -0.66 -1.16 -22.53
C LYS A 392 -1.18 0.09 -21.83
N ARG A 393 -0.64 0.39 -20.64
CA ARG A 393 -0.94 1.54 -19.81
C ARG A 393 0.33 2.10 -19.15
N SER A 394 0.23 3.25 -18.52
CA SER A 394 1.23 3.76 -17.59
C SER A 394 0.63 3.71 -16.17
N GLY A 395 0.63 2.51 -15.59
CA GLY A 395 0.08 2.25 -14.26
C GLY A 395 0.97 2.83 -13.16
N ARG A 396 0.35 3.17 -12.00
CA ARG A 396 1.03 3.64 -10.78
C ARG A 396 0.44 2.98 -9.55
N GLY A 397 -0.47 3.66 -8.85
CA GLY A 397 -1.17 3.09 -7.70
C GLY A 397 -1.98 1.86 -8.09
N LEU A 398 -1.97 0.88 -7.20
CA LEU A 398 -2.71 -0.36 -7.33
C LEU A 398 -3.27 -0.73 -5.97
N ALA A 399 -4.55 -1.10 -5.90
CA ALA A 399 -5.13 -1.68 -4.70
C ALA A 399 -6.01 -2.89 -5.04
N VAL A 400 -6.05 -3.84 -4.10
CA VAL A 400 -6.84 -5.07 -4.16
C VAL A 400 -7.94 -4.99 -3.11
N TRP A 401 -9.16 -5.36 -3.49
CA TRP A 401 -10.33 -5.27 -2.61
C TRP A 401 -11.49 -6.10 -3.13
N ASP A 402 -12.46 -6.37 -2.30
CA ASP A 402 -13.74 -6.95 -2.72
C ASP A 402 -14.81 -5.86 -2.60
N PHE A 403 -15.03 -5.10 -3.70
CA PHE A 403 -15.90 -3.92 -3.67
C PHE A 403 -17.39 -4.26 -3.61
N ASN A 404 -17.77 -5.45 -4.03
CA ASN A 404 -19.16 -5.89 -4.08
C ASN A 404 -19.51 -6.97 -3.05
N ASN A 405 -18.55 -7.35 -2.19
CA ASN A 405 -18.66 -8.36 -1.14
C ASN A 405 -19.09 -9.75 -1.67
N ASP A 406 -18.65 -10.12 -2.90
CA ASP A 406 -18.92 -11.44 -3.48
C ASP A 406 -17.82 -12.48 -3.16
N GLY A 407 -16.76 -12.06 -2.46
CA GLY A 407 -15.67 -12.91 -2.01
C GLY A 407 -14.59 -13.17 -3.04
N PHE A 408 -14.61 -12.48 -4.16
CA PHE A 408 -13.52 -12.50 -5.13
C PHE A 408 -12.83 -11.15 -5.16
N LEU A 409 -11.51 -11.17 -5.00
CA LEU A 409 -10.74 -9.93 -4.96
C LEU A 409 -10.73 -9.24 -6.31
N ASP A 410 -11.15 -7.99 -6.32
CA ASP A 410 -11.15 -7.06 -7.43
C ASP A 410 -9.87 -6.21 -7.42
N ILE A 411 -9.59 -5.52 -8.52
CA ILE A 411 -8.39 -4.70 -8.66
C ILE A 411 -8.77 -3.29 -9.12
N ILE A 412 -8.19 -2.28 -8.49
CA ILE A 412 -8.22 -0.91 -8.98
C ILE A 412 -6.81 -0.42 -9.27
N ILE A 413 -6.58 0.14 -10.48
CA ILE A 413 -5.28 0.67 -10.91
C ILE A 413 -5.45 2.09 -11.41
N SER A 414 -4.62 2.99 -10.93
CA SER A 414 -4.53 4.36 -11.41
C SER A 414 -3.49 4.49 -12.52
N HIS A 415 -3.62 5.53 -13.35
CA HIS A 415 -2.75 5.75 -14.51
C HIS A 415 -2.28 7.20 -14.57
N VAL A 416 -1.06 7.40 -15.07
CA VAL A 416 -0.51 8.73 -15.35
C VAL A 416 -0.47 9.06 -16.86
N ASP A 417 -0.89 8.14 -17.72
CA ASP A 417 -1.02 8.42 -19.16
C ASP A 417 -2.16 9.40 -19.41
N LYS A 418 -1.90 10.37 -20.26
CA LYS A 418 -2.69 11.58 -20.52
C LYS A 418 -4.20 11.42 -20.33
N LEU A 419 -4.67 11.78 -19.14
CA LEU A 419 -6.09 11.78 -18.77
C LEU A 419 -6.79 10.41 -18.91
N ALA A 420 -6.06 9.31 -18.85
CA ALA A 420 -6.67 7.99 -18.70
C ALA A 420 -7.40 7.91 -17.36
N THR A 421 -8.55 7.26 -17.34
CA THR A 421 -9.27 6.99 -16.09
C THR A 421 -8.55 5.93 -15.30
N ALA A 422 -8.66 5.97 -13.96
CA ALA A 422 -8.36 4.77 -13.16
C ALA A 422 -9.22 3.60 -13.67
N ALA A 423 -8.73 2.36 -13.56
CA ALA A 423 -9.44 1.18 -14.04
C ALA A 423 -9.89 0.30 -12.87
N LEU A 424 -11.20 0.08 -12.74
CA LEU A 424 -11.78 -0.89 -11.81
C LEU A 424 -12.03 -2.20 -12.56
N LEU A 425 -11.32 -3.25 -12.16
CA LEU A 425 -11.37 -4.58 -12.74
C LEU A 425 -12.13 -5.50 -11.80
N LYS A 426 -13.37 -5.83 -12.14
CA LYS A 426 -14.17 -6.78 -11.39
C LYS A 426 -13.70 -8.18 -11.68
N ASN A 427 -13.46 -8.96 -10.64
CA ASN A 427 -13.28 -10.40 -10.71
C ASN A 427 -14.64 -11.10 -10.80
N GLU A 428 -14.88 -11.84 -11.88
CA GLU A 428 -16.17 -12.50 -12.09
C GLU A 428 -16.27 -13.84 -11.35
N GLY A 429 -15.22 -14.28 -10.66
CA GLY A 429 -15.18 -15.52 -9.90
C GLY A 429 -15.54 -16.75 -10.74
N GLY A 430 -16.31 -17.66 -10.15
CA GLY A 430 -16.98 -18.75 -10.88
C GLY A 430 -16.22 -20.07 -10.97
N ASN A 431 -15.11 -20.24 -10.25
CA ASN A 431 -14.34 -21.49 -10.20
C ASN A 431 -14.86 -22.50 -9.15
N GLY A 432 -15.79 -22.07 -8.28
CA GLY A 432 -16.38 -22.91 -7.23
C GLY A 432 -15.51 -23.03 -5.97
N ASN A 433 -14.44 -22.26 -5.87
CA ASN A 433 -13.64 -22.15 -4.66
C ASN A 433 -14.33 -21.31 -3.60
N HIS A 434 -14.08 -21.62 -2.33
CA HIS A 434 -14.62 -20.98 -1.14
C HIS A 434 -13.63 -19.95 -0.57
N TRP A 435 -14.11 -19.09 0.29
CA TRP A 435 -13.32 -18.00 0.86
C TRP A 435 -13.77 -17.60 2.27
N LEU A 436 -12.95 -16.80 2.96
CA LEU A 436 -13.32 -16.12 4.19
C LEU A 436 -12.74 -14.70 4.20
N GLY A 437 -13.59 -13.70 4.51
CA GLY A 437 -13.16 -12.36 4.83
C GLY A 437 -13.13 -12.12 6.34
N LEU A 438 -12.07 -11.48 6.88
CA LEU A 438 -11.90 -11.23 8.30
C LEU A 438 -11.66 -9.75 8.58
N THR A 439 -12.44 -9.17 9.49
CA THR A 439 -12.15 -7.88 10.11
C THR A 439 -11.71 -8.12 11.55
N LEU A 440 -10.51 -7.71 11.91
CA LEU A 440 -10.01 -7.77 13.28
C LEU A 440 -10.18 -6.42 13.96
N LYS A 441 -10.83 -6.41 15.13
CA LYS A 441 -10.96 -5.23 15.97
C LYS A 441 -10.30 -5.47 17.32
N GLY A 442 -9.27 -4.69 17.62
CA GLY A 442 -8.56 -4.78 18.89
C GLY A 442 -9.42 -4.33 20.05
N LYS A 443 -9.16 -4.84 21.24
CA LYS A 443 -9.89 -4.48 22.47
C LYS A 443 -9.75 -3.01 22.83
N ASN A 444 -8.57 -2.45 22.57
CA ASN A 444 -8.22 -1.07 22.86
C ASN A 444 -8.07 -0.22 21.57
N GLY A 445 -8.79 -0.62 20.50
CA GLY A 445 -8.74 0.04 19.20
C GLY A 445 -7.77 -0.60 18.21
N PRO A 446 -7.46 0.07 17.08
CA PRO A 446 -6.63 -0.47 16.00
C PRO A 446 -5.22 -0.87 16.43
N ALA A 447 -4.63 -0.16 17.40
CA ALA A 447 -3.28 -0.44 17.89
C ALA A 447 -3.05 -1.91 18.28
N SER A 448 -4.05 -2.58 18.86
CA SER A 448 -3.93 -3.99 19.22
C SER A 448 -4.33 -4.98 18.11
N ALA A 449 -4.84 -4.49 16.98
CA ALA A 449 -5.17 -5.31 15.83
C ALA A 449 -4.09 -5.26 14.73
N ILE A 450 -3.43 -4.10 14.54
CA ILE A 450 -2.33 -3.97 13.57
C ILE A 450 -1.15 -4.82 14.02
N GLY A 451 -0.61 -5.63 13.10
CA GLY A 451 0.43 -6.60 13.38
C GLY A 451 -0.09 -7.95 13.89
N ALA A 452 -1.40 -8.10 14.10
CA ALA A 452 -1.95 -9.40 14.49
C ALA A 452 -1.67 -10.46 13.41
N LYS A 453 -1.13 -11.61 13.84
CA LYS A 453 -0.85 -12.76 12.98
C LYS A 453 -2.03 -13.73 13.04
N VAL A 454 -2.59 -14.04 11.89
CA VAL A 454 -3.71 -14.97 11.72
C VAL A 454 -3.22 -16.23 11.04
N THR A 455 -3.50 -17.40 11.62
CA THR A 455 -3.26 -18.68 10.96
C THR A 455 -4.59 -19.37 10.72
N VAL A 456 -4.89 -19.64 9.45
CA VAL A 456 -6.07 -20.37 9.01
C VAL A 456 -5.67 -21.79 8.67
N THR A 457 -6.41 -22.77 9.21
CA THR A 457 -6.25 -24.19 8.84
C THR A 457 -7.57 -24.69 8.26
N ALA A 458 -7.53 -25.14 7.01
CA ALA A 458 -8.68 -25.73 6.32
C ALA A 458 -8.23 -26.93 5.48
N GLY A 459 -8.88 -28.10 5.64
CA GLY A 459 -8.53 -29.31 4.90
C GLY A 459 -7.09 -29.76 5.03
N GLY A 460 -6.41 -29.37 6.13
CA GLY A 460 -4.99 -29.68 6.40
C GLY A 460 -3.99 -28.68 5.81
N LYS A 461 -4.41 -27.76 4.92
CA LYS A 461 -3.58 -26.62 4.46
C LYS A 461 -3.59 -25.52 5.52
N LYS A 462 -2.44 -24.90 5.73
CA LYS A 462 -2.29 -23.72 6.60
C LYS A 462 -1.93 -22.50 5.76
N GLN A 463 -2.50 -21.37 6.12
CA GLN A 463 -2.19 -20.07 5.55
C GLN A 463 -1.94 -19.08 6.68
N VAL A 464 -0.93 -18.23 6.53
CA VAL A 464 -0.57 -17.19 7.49
C VAL A 464 -0.80 -15.82 6.87
N LEU A 465 -1.53 -14.97 7.60
CA LEU A 465 -1.82 -13.60 7.20
C LEU A 465 -1.42 -12.65 8.33
N ILE A 466 -1.02 -11.45 7.95
CA ILE A 466 -0.73 -10.36 8.90
C ILE A 466 -1.75 -9.26 8.69
N ASN A 467 -2.39 -8.83 9.77
CA ASN A 467 -3.25 -7.65 9.75
C ASN A 467 -2.36 -6.40 9.70
N GLN A 468 -2.14 -5.87 8.51
CA GLN A 468 -1.23 -4.77 8.23
C GLN A 468 -1.96 -3.57 7.60
N TRP A 469 -1.26 -2.43 7.57
CA TRP A 469 -1.71 -1.19 6.95
C TRP A 469 -0.81 -0.86 5.78
N ALA A 470 -1.28 -0.23 4.72
CA ALA A 470 -0.53 0.16 3.52
C ALA A 470 0.30 -0.98 2.88
N THR A 471 -0.11 -1.49 1.76
CA THR A 471 0.47 -2.73 1.21
C THR A 471 0.82 -2.66 -0.28
N SER A 472 0.75 -1.48 -0.93
CA SER A 472 1.15 -1.28 -2.32
C SER A 472 1.71 0.12 -2.54
N TYR A 473 2.31 0.37 -3.72
CA TYR A 473 2.86 1.69 -4.07
C TYR A 473 1.81 2.78 -3.91
N LEU A 474 2.05 3.73 -2.99
CA LEU A 474 1.17 4.85 -2.64
C LEU A 474 -0.26 4.46 -2.27
N SER A 475 -0.54 3.17 -2.05
CA SER A 475 -1.91 2.68 -2.01
C SER A 475 -2.18 1.79 -0.80
N ASN A 476 -3.44 1.80 -0.32
CA ASN A 476 -3.92 0.91 0.71
C ASN A 476 -5.01 0.01 0.13
N ASN A 477 -4.87 -1.29 0.38
CA ASN A 477 -5.84 -2.31 0.00
C ASN A 477 -7.06 -2.32 0.94
N ASP A 478 -7.99 -3.23 0.67
CA ASP A 478 -9.05 -3.60 1.60
C ASP A 478 -8.44 -3.94 2.98
N PRO A 479 -8.85 -3.28 4.06
CA PRO A 479 -8.34 -3.57 5.40
C PRO A 479 -8.81 -4.93 5.95
N ARG A 480 -9.74 -5.60 5.28
CA ARG A 480 -10.17 -6.94 5.63
C ARG A 480 -9.18 -7.97 5.12
N LEU A 481 -8.79 -8.91 5.98
CA LEU A 481 -8.01 -10.06 5.55
C LEU A 481 -8.87 -10.95 4.65
N HIS A 482 -8.31 -11.41 3.55
CA HIS A 482 -8.95 -12.33 2.62
C HIS A 482 -8.20 -13.67 2.59
N VAL A 483 -8.95 -14.77 2.60
CA VAL A 483 -8.41 -16.14 2.62
C VAL A 483 -9.17 -16.97 1.61
N GLY A 484 -8.52 -17.42 0.55
CA GLY A 484 -9.05 -18.46 -0.31
C GLY A 484 -8.93 -19.84 0.33
N LEU A 485 -9.92 -20.68 0.14
CA LEU A 485 -10.04 -21.96 0.82
C LEU A 485 -10.08 -23.15 -0.16
N GLY A 486 -9.95 -22.89 -1.48
CA GLY A 486 -10.16 -23.90 -2.49
C GLY A 486 -11.53 -24.54 -2.33
N LEU A 487 -11.58 -25.85 -2.37
CA LEU A 487 -12.83 -26.62 -2.25
C LEU A 487 -13.30 -26.82 -0.79
N GLN A 488 -12.67 -26.17 0.19
CA GLN A 488 -13.03 -26.33 1.61
C GLN A 488 -14.13 -25.34 1.99
N ASN A 489 -15.32 -25.80 2.30
CA ASN A 489 -16.45 -24.99 2.73
C ASN A 489 -16.48 -24.68 4.24
N GLN A 490 -15.42 -25.06 4.95
CA GLN A 490 -15.27 -24.86 6.38
C GLN A 490 -13.79 -24.73 6.75
N ILE A 491 -13.51 -23.83 7.70
CA ILE A 491 -12.22 -23.68 8.36
C ILE A 491 -12.22 -24.55 9.62
N ASP A 492 -11.24 -25.44 9.73
CA ASP A 492 -11.08 -26.34 10.88
C ASP A 492 -10.66 -25.56 12.12
N GLN A 493 -9.68 -24.64 11.94
CA GLN A 493 -9.14 -23.82 13.01
C GLN A 493 -8.64 -22.47 12.50
N LEU A 494 -8.94 -21.42 13.26
CA LEU A 494 -8.45 -20.07 13.11
C LEU A 494 -7.73 -19.67 14.38
N ASP A 495 -6.43 -19.45 14.31
CA ASP A 495 -5.59 -18.97 15.41
C ASP A 495 -5.28 -17.49 15.18
N ILE A 496 -5.49 -16.65 16.19
CA ILE A 496 -5.15 -15.22 16.15
C ILE A 496 -4.15 -14.93 17.26
N ASN A 497 -2.96 -14.47 16.87
CA ASN A 497 -1.96 -13.91 17.77
C ASN A 497 -2.07 -12.38 17.64
N TRP A 498 -2.68 -11.72 18.63
CA TRP A 498 -2.81 -10.28 18.68
C TRP A 498 -1.47 -9.59 18.96
N SER A 499 -1.29 -8.35 18.49
CA SER A 499 -0.04 -7.60 18.69
C SER A 499 0.29 -7.32 20.18
N ASP A 500 -0.72 -7.39 21.08
CA ASP A 500 -0.51 -7.33 22.53
C ASP A 500 -0.09 -8.69 23.17
N GLY A 501 0.24 -9.68 22.34
CA GLY A 501 0.69 -11.03 22.75
C GLY A 501 -0.42 -11.99 23.17
N LYS A 502 -1.68 -11.58 23.16
CA LYS A 502 -2.81 -12.49 23.46
C LYS A 502 -3.09 -13.40 22.28
N LYS A 503 -3.63 -14.59 22.61
CA LYS A 503 -3.97 -15.62 21.62
C LYS A 503 -5.43 -16.02 21.76
N GLU A 504 -6.09 -16.16 20.62
CA GLU A 504 -7.47 -16.64 20.54
C GLU A 504 -7.55 -17.73 19.46
N VAL A 505 -8.43 -18.72 19.69
CA VAL A 505 -8.61 -19.85 18.79
C VAL A 505 -10.11 -20.07 18.54
N TYR A 506 -10.47 -20.15 17.27
CA TYR A 506 -11.84 -20.42 16.82
C TYR A 506 -11.84 -21.69 15.97
N ARG A 507 -12.94 -22.43 15.95
CA ARG A 507 -13.03 -23.71 15.24
C ARG A 507 -14.34 -23.83 14.47
N ASN A 508 -14.31 -24.64 13.41
CA ASN A 508 -15.49 -24.99 12.61
C ASN A 508 -16.23 -23.75 12.07
N ILE A 509 -15.48 -22.82 11.48
CA ILE A 509 -16.02 -21.59 10.89
C ILE A 509 -16.50 -21.93 9.47
N ILE A 510 -17.73 -21.54 9.14
CA ILE A 510 -18.31 -21.72 7.81
C ILE A 510 -17.68 -20.70 6.86
N ALA A 511 -17.36 -21.15 5.64
CA ALA A 511 -16.82 -20.33 4.56
C ALA A 511 -17.87 -19.39 3.93
N ASP A 512 -17.48 -18.62 2.94
CA ASP A 512 -18.27 -17.73 2.09
C ASP A 512 -18.98 -16.62 2.88
N CYS A 513 -18.26 -16.02 3.81
CA CYS A 513 -18.78 -14.88 4.58
C CYS A 513 -17.68 -13.94 5.06
N TYR A 514 -18.10 -12.73 5.40
CA TYR A 514 -17.30 -11.77 6.16
C TYR A 514 -17.58 -11.91 7.66
N LEU A 515 -16.53 -12.05 8.45
CA LEU A 515 -16.61 -12.15 9.91
C LEU A 515 -15.86 -10.98 10.57
N THR A 516 -16.44 -10.46 11.63
CA THR A 516 -15.75 -9.51 12.52
C THR A 516 -15.41 -10.22 13.83
N ILE A 517 -14.12 -10.16 14.21
CA ILE A 517 -13.64 -10.69 15.49
C ILE A 517 -13.18 -9.53 16.35
N LEU A 518 -13.82 -9.39 17.51
CA LEU A 518 -13.44 -8.41 18.52
C LEU A 518 -12.63 -9.09 19.62
N GLN A 519 -11.39 -8.64 19.81
CA GLN A 519 -10.46 -9.19 20.80
C GLN A 519 -11.09 -9.30 22.19
N GLY A 520 -11.10 -10.50 22.78
CA GLY A 520 -11.66 -10.80 24.09
C GLY A 520 -13.19 -10.92 24.13
N LYS A 521 -13.90 -10.69 23.02
CA LYS A 521 -15.34 -10.89 22.92
C LYS A 521 -15.75 -11.94 21.89
N GLY A 522 -14.84 -12.29 20.98
CA GLY A 522 -15.05 -13.31 19.96
C GLY A 522 -15.76 -12.82 18.71
N LEU A 523 -16.42 -13.75 18.02
CA LEU A 523 -17.20 -13.47 16.80
C LEU A 523 -18.34 -12.51 17.11
N VAL A 524 -18.41 -11.40 16.37
CA VAL A 524 -19.50 -10.44 16.44
C VAL A 524 -20.43 -10.72 15.26
N ALA A 525 -21.70 -11.07 15.54
CA ALA A 525 -22.71 -11.20 14.50
C ALA A 525 -22.93 -9.83 13.84
N LYS A 526 -23.01 -9.81 12.50
CA LYS A 526 -23.43 -8.60 11.76
C LYS A 526 -24.88 -8.27 12.05
#